data_67ddb46d5832ecb56b893d8e2bc64739
#
_entry.id   67ddb46d5832ecb56b893d8e2bc64739
#
_cell.length_a   1.000
_cell.length_b   1.000
_cell.length_c   1.000
_cell.angle_alpha   90.00
_cell.angle_beta   90.00
_cell.angle_gamma   90.00
#
_symmetry.space_group_name_H-M   'P 1'
#
loop_
_entity.id
_entity.type
_entity.pdbx_description
1 polymer ?
#
loop_
_entity_poly.entity_id
_entity_poly.type
_entity_poly.pdbx_seq_one_letter_code
_entity_poly.pdbx_strand_id
1 'polypeptide(L)' 'MQVKVKIQEKIEKVEFNGETTEDLLKKMNINTESVLIKRNGKFVPVEDKIKNMDEIEVINIVSSG' A
#
# COMPACT_ATOMS: atom_id res chain seq x y z
N MET A 1 -9.63 6.63 -8.82
CA MET A 1 -8.29 6.53 -9.41
C MET A 1 -7.79 5.10 -9.34
N GLN A 2 -6.87 4.76 -10.20
CA GLN A 2 -6.30 3.41 -10.21
C GLN A 2 -4.94 3.41 -9.56
N VAL A 3 -4.67 2.38 -8.78
CA VAL A 3 -3.40 2.22 -8.06
C VAL A 3 -2.92 0.80 -8.31
N LYS A 4 -1.62 0.65 -8.52
CA LYS A 4 -1.02 -0.68 -8.58
C LYS A 4 -0.56 -1.06 -7.19
N VAL A 5 -1.01 -2.21 -6.70
CA VAL A 5 -0.63 -2.68 -5.38
C VAL A 5 0.18 -3.96 -5.55
N LYS A 6 1.40 -3.94 -5.04
CA LYS A 6 2.27 -5.10 -5.08
C LYS A 6 2.37 -5.69 -3.68
N ILE A 7 1.95 -6.94 -3.55
CA ILE A 7 2.06 -7.67 -2.30
C ILE A 7 2.79 -8.96 -2.61
N GLN A 8 3.93 -9.16 -1.93
CA GLN A 8 4.85 -10.24 -2.24
C GLN A 8 5.28 -10.11 -3.70
N GLU A 9 4.93 -11.05 -4.55
CA GLU A 9 5.31 -10.98 -5.96
C GLU A 9 4.12 -10.75 -6.87
N LYS A 10 2.96 -10.45 -6.28
CA LYS A 10 1.75 -10.24 -7.06
C LYS A 10 1.44 -8.75 -7.17
N ILE A 11 1.12 -8.32 -8.37
CA ILE A 11 0.73 -6.93 -8.63
C ILE A 11 -0.71 -6.93 -9.07
N GLU A 12 -1.53 -6.11 -8.42
CA GLU A 12 -2.93 -5.96 -8.75
C GLU A 12 -3.25 -4.50 -8.99
N LYS A 13 -4.12 -4.24 -9.95
CA LYS A 13 -4.67 -2.92 -10.14
C LYS A 13 -5.92 -2.79 -9.29
N VAL A 14 -5.97 -1.75 -8.48
CA VAL A 14 -7.07 -1.54 -7.55
C VAL A 14 -7.70 -0.19 -7.83
N GLU A 15 -9.03 -0.18 -7.90
CA GLU A 15 -9.77 1.08 -7.96
C GLU A 15 -9.86 1.64 -6.56
N PHE A 16 -9.42 2.88 -6.39
CA PHE A 16 -9.28 3.47 -5.06
C PHE A 16 -9.82 4.88 -5.06
N ASN A 17 -10.63 5.19 -4.07
CA ASN A 17 -11.25 6.51 -3.94
C ASN A 17 -10.90 7.21 -2.64
N GLY A 18 -9.91 6.73 -1.92
CA GLY A 18 -9.45 7.37 -0.70
C GLY A 18 -8.37 8.41 -0.98
N GLU A 19 -7.67 8.82 0.06
CA GLU A 19 -6.63 9.84 -0.05
C GLU A 19 -5.24 9.32 0.31
N THR A 20 -5.14 8.48 1.34
CA THR A 20 -3.84 8.10 1.87
C THR A 20 -3.59 6.62 1.69
N THR A 21 -2.32 6.24 1.87
CA THR A 21 -1.96 4.83 1.85
C THR A 21 -2.69 4.06 2.94
N GLU A 22 -2.88 4.69 4.11
CA GLU A 22 -3.62 4.06 5.19
C GLU A 22 -5.04 3.70 4.74
N ASP A 23 -5.70 4.62 4.03
CA ASP A 23 -7.03 4.35 3.51
C ASP A 23 -7.03 3.14 2.58
N LEU A 24 -6.00 3.04 1.74
CA LEU A 24 -5.88 1.91 0.82
C LEU A 24 -5.72 0.61 1.58
N LEU A 25 -4.86 0.59 2.59
CA LEU A 25 -4.63 -0.61 3.36
C LEU A 25 -5.89 -1.04 4.10
N LYS A 26 -6.65 -0.09 4.62
CA LYS A 26 -7.92 -0.40 5.27
C LYS A 26 -8.91 -1.02 4.30
N LYS A 27 -8.97 -0.49 3.09
CA LYS A 27 -9.84 -1.06 2.06
C LYS A 27 -9.47 -2.50 1.76
N MET A 28 -8.20 -2.82 1.82
CA MET A 28 -7.71 -4.17 1.53
C MET A 28 -7.64 -5.06 2.75
N ASN A 29 -8.09 -4.58 3.90
CA ASN A 29 -8.04 -5.33 5.17
C ASN A 29 -6.62 -5.70 5.57
N ILE A 30 -5.68 -4.81 5.33
CA ILE A 30 -4.29 -5.02 5.71
C ILE A 30 -3.99 -4.22 6.96
N ASN A 31 -3.37 -4.88 7.94
CA ASN A 31 -2.98 -4.23 9.18
C ASN A 31 -1.82 -3.27 8.93
N THR A 32 -2.04 -1.98 9.15
CA THR A 32 -1.02 -0.97 8.89
C THR A 32 0.18 -1.07 9.82
N GLU A 33 0.01 -1.72 10.98
CA GLU A 33 1.11 -1.82 11.94
C GLU A 33 2.08 -2.95 11.60
N SER A 34 1.73 -3.80 10.65
CA SER A 34 2.52 -4.97 10.32
C SER A 34 3.24 -4.86 8.98
N VAL A 35 3.22 -3.68 8.37
CA VAL A 35 3.77 -3.55 7.02
C VAL A 35 4.57 -2.28 6.87
N LEU A 36 5.51 -2.30 5.94
CA LEU A 36 6.17 -1.12 5.41
C LEU A 36 5.63 -0.86 4.03
N ILE A 37 5.58 0.41 3.65
CA ILE A 37 5.02 0.82 2.39
C ILE A 37 6.06 1.51 1.54
N LYS A 38 6.17 1.11 0.29
CA LYS A 38 6.93 1.84 -0.72
C LYS A 38 5.97 2.43 -1.72
N ARG A 39 6.13 3.70 -2.01
CA ARG A 39 5.37 4.36 -3.07
C ARG A 39 6.34 4.76 -4.17
N ASN A 40 6.16 4.16 -5.35
CA ASN A 40 7.02 4.40 -6.50
C ASN A 40 8.50 4.19 -6.16
N GLY A 41 8.77 3.14 -5.39
CA GLY A 41 10.13 2.74 -5.06
C GLY A 41 10.73 3.38 -3.83
N LYS A 42 9.99 4.25 -3.14
CA LYS A 42 10.49 4.93 -1.94
C LYS A 42 9.66 4.56 -0.74
N PHE A 43 10.31 4.31 0.39
CA PHE A 43 9.60 4.09 1.64
C PHE A 43 8.88 5.37 2.06
N VAL A 44 7.62 5.24 2.38
CA VAL A 44 6.79 6.37 2.81
C VAL A 44 5.95 5.95 4.00
N PRO A 45 5.55 6.90 4.85
CA PRO A 45 4.62 6.59 5.93
C PRO A 45 3.22 6.35 5.38
N VAL A 46 2.39 5.67 6.17
CA VAL A 46 1.04 5.35 5.73
C VAL A 46 0.16 6.59 5.58
N GLU A 47 0.57 7.69 6.17
CA GLU A 47 -0.17 8.95 6.06
C GLU A 47 0.03 9.65 4.72
N ASP A 48 0.99 9.22 3.92
CA ASP A 48 1.25 9.85 2.63
C ASP A 48 0.06 9.69 1.70
N LYS A 49 -0.14 10.71 0.90
CA LYS A 49 -1.24 10.70 -0.07
C LYS A 49 -0.86 9.90 -1.30
N ILE A 50 -1.87 9.23 -1.85
CA ILE A 50 -1.72 8.44 -3.06
C ILE A 50 -2.26 9.23 -4.24
N LYS A 51 -1.58 9.13 -5.37
CA LYS A 51 -2.01 9.75 -6.62
C LYS A 51 -2.38 8.68 -7.62
N ASN A 52 -3.13 9.10 -8.62
CA ASN A 52 -3.54 8.18 -9.67
C ASN A 52 -2.31 7.52 -10.32
N MET A 53 -2.40 6.23 -10.55
CA MET A 53 -1.36 5.42 -11.18
C MET A 53 -0.12 5.20 -10.33
N ASP A 54 -0.18 5.54 -9.04
CA ASP A 54 0.93 5.23 -8.14
C ASP A 54 1.10 3.73 -7.98
N GLU A 55 2.33 3.33 -7.77
CA GLU A 55 2.65 1.94 -7.46
C GLU A 55 2.96 1.82 -5.98
N ILE A 56 2.14 1.06 -5.28
CA ILE A 56 2.26 0.89 -3.83
C ILE A 56 2.73 -0.53 -3.56
N GLU A 57 3.87 -0.66 -2.92
CA GLU A 57 4.38 -1.97 -2.52
C GLU A 57 4.17 -2.16 -1.03
N VAL A 58 3.52 -3.26 -0.67
CA VAL A 58 3.25 -3.59 0.73
C VAL A 58 4.23 -4.68 1.15
N ILE A 59 5.07 -4.34 2.11
CA ILE A 59 6.10 -5.27 2.60
C ILE A 59 5.73 -5.70 4.00
N ASN A 60 5.48 -6.98 4.16
CA ASN A 60 5.10 -7.53 5.44
C ASN A 60 6.33 -7.67 6.32
N ILE A 61 6.28 -7.06 7.52
CA ILE A 61 7.40 -7.10 8.45
C ILE A 61 7.09 -7.92 9.69
N VAL A 62 6.07 -8.74 9.63
CA VAL A 62 5.70 -9.55 10.77
C VAL A 62 6.80 -10.56 11.03
N SER A 63 7.41 -10.44 12.19
CA SER A 63 8.28 -11.49 12.65
C SER A 63 7.38 -12.62 13.14
N SER A 64 7.60 -13.80 12.63
CA SER A 64 6.94 -14.97 13.19
C SER A 64 7.61 -15.26 14.52
N GLY A 65 7.17 -14.56 15.50
CA GLY A 65 7.71 -14.85 16.83
C GLY A 65 6.88 -15.91 17.46
#